data_0845ab59d91571a056e3a95b88774168
#
_entry.id   0845ab59d91571a056e3a95b88774168
#
_cell.length_a   1.000
_cell.length_b   1.000
_cell.length_c   1.000
_cell.angle_alpha   90.00
_cell.angle_beta   90.00
_cell.angle_gamma   90.00
#
_symmetry.space_group_name_H-M   'P 1'
#
loop_
_entity.id
_entity.type
_entity.pdbx_description
1 polymer ?
#
loop_
_entity_poly.entity_id
_entity_poly.type
_entity_poly.pdbx_seq_one_letter_code
_entity_poly.pdbx_strand_id
1 'polypeptide(L)'
;MRVGFIGLGSQGAPMARRIVEGGYPTTLWARRAASVEPFADTAARVAASPAELAADSDLVCLCVVGDADVLEVAAGEGGVLSGLQPGGIIAVHATVHPDTCRQLAETAAAQGVTVVDAPVSGGGPAAEEGKLLVMIGGDEATVDKVRPVFATYADPIVHLGDVGAGQVTKLLNNLLFTANIATAKTALDLGAALGIAPENLSEVITRGSANSFALGSVARFGGSLDILKQVAAGLLHKDVSLIAGIAENAGARPGAVLDAADAALRLMDNPR
;
A
#
# COMPACT_ATOMS: atom_id res chain seq x y z
N MET A 1 -17.53 9.99 -12.13
CA MET A 1 -16.73 8.77 -12.23
C MET A 1 -17.35 7.73 -11.33
N ARG A 2 -17.67 6.54 -11.84
CA ARG A 2 -18.15 5.39 -11.07
C ARG A 2 -16.94 4.59 -10.63
N VAL A 3 -16.90 4.19 -9.37
CA VAL A 3 -15.71 3.55 -8.79
C VAL A 3 -16.01 2.13 -8.35
N GLY A 4 -15.25 1.18 -8.85
CA GLY A 4 -15.19 -0.18 -8.32
C GLY A 4 -14.08 -0.28 -7.28
N PHE A 5 -14.31 -0.95 -6.16
CA PHE A 5 -13.26 -1.15 -5.16
C PHE A 5 -13.18 -2.62 -4.73
N ILE A 6 -12.00 -3.19 -4.86
CA ILE A 6 -11.69 -4.59 -4.55
C ILE A 6 -10.57 -4.65 -3.50
N GLY A 7 -10.81 -5.44 -2.43
CA GLY A 7 -9.85 -5.57 -1.35
C GLY A 7 -10.21 -4.72 -0.13
N LEU A 8 -11.22 -5.16 0.61
CA LEU A 8 -11.78 -4.48 1.78
C LEU A 8 -11.12 -4.97 3.09
N GLY A 9 -9.79 -4.97 3.12
CA GLY A 9 -9.00 -5.23 4.32
C GLY A 9 -8.86 -3.98 5.20
N SER A 10 -7.95 -4.06 6.21
CA SER A 10 -7.72 -2.98 7.17
C SER A 10 -7.35 -1.63 6.55
N GLN A 11 -6.79 -1.63 5.34
CA GLN A 11 -6.44 -0.43 4.59
C GLN A 11 -7.48 -0.08 3.52
N GLY A 12 -7.95 -1.06 2.75
CA GLY A 12 -8.87 -0.80 1.64
C GLY A 12 -10.29 -0.45 2.09
N ALA A 13 -10.77 -0.99 3.21
CA ALA A 13 -12.11 -0.68 3.70
C ALA A 13 -12.28 0.83 4.03
N PRO A 14 -11.40 1.47 4.83
CA PRO A 14 -11.53 2.92 5.05
C PRO A 14 -11.35 3.74 3.77
N MET A 15 -10.47 3.34 2.83
CA MET A 15 -10.36 4.02 1.53
C MET A 15 -11.67 3.97 0.75
N ALA A 16 -12.28 2.79 0.63
CA ALA A 16 -13.57 2.61 -0.05
C ALA A 16 -14.68 3.43 0.62
N ARG A 17 -14.73 3.46 1.96
CA ARG A 17 -15.70 4.27 2.71
C ARG A 17 -15.54 5.76 2.40
N ARG A 18 -14.34 6.28 2.39
CA ARG A 18 -14.05 7.68 2.03
C ARG A 18 -14.49 8.03 0.60
N ILE A 19 -14.35 7.09 -0.35
CA ILE A 19 -14.84 7.29 -1.73
C ILE A 19 -16.37 7.40 -1.74
N VAL A 20 -17.09 6.52 -1.03
CA VAL A 20 -18.55 6.58 -0.90
C VAL A 20 -18.98 7.89 -0.25
N GLU A 21 -18.37 8.29 0.86
CA GLU A 21 -18.64 9.53 1.59
C GLU A 21 -18.31 10.78 0.75
N GLY A 22 -17.33 10.66 -0.15
CA GLY A 22 -17.00 11.67 -1.15
C GLY A 22 -18.02 11.82 -2.28
N GLY A 23 -19.11 11.03 -2.24
CA GLY A 23 -20.24 11.14 -3.18
C GLY A 23 -20.03 10.41 -4.51
N TYR A 24 -19.00 9.57 -4.64
CA TYR A 24 -18.78 8.76 -5.84
C TYR A 24 -19.70 7.52 -5.83
N PRO A 25 -20.44 7.23 -6.92
CA PRO A 25 -21.14 5.97 -7.08
C PRO A 25 -20.11 4.83 -6.98
N THR A 26 -20.26 3.97 -5.98
CA THR A 26 -19.23 2.97 -5.65
C THR A 26 -19.84 1.58 -5.66
N THR A 27 -19.17 0.64 -6.35
CA THR A 27 -19.47 -0.78 -6.34
C THR A 27 -18.32 -1.54 -5.67
N LEU A 28 -18.64 -2.42 -4.74
CA LEU A 28 -17.69 -3.17 -3.94
C LEU A 28 -17.70 -4.65 -4.33
N TRP A 29 -16.56 -5.28 -4.27
CA TRP A 29 -16.45 -6.72 -4.28
C TRP A 29 -15.37 -7.21 -3.33
N ALA A 30 -15.62 -8.31 -2.65
CA ALA A 30 -14.66 -8.97 -1.80
C ALA A 30 -14.81 -10.49 -1.89
N ARG A 31 -13.69 -11.21 -1.82
CA ARG A 31 -13.64 -12.68 -1.80
C ARG A 31 -14.43 -13.28 -0.63
N ARG A 32 -14.51 -12.57 0.49
CA ARG A 32 -15.26 -12.94 1.70
C ARG A 32 -16.46 -12.01 1.88
N ALA A 33 -17.66 -12.55 1.88
CA ALA A 33 -18.90 -11.78 2.04
C ALA A 33 -18.90 -10.90 3.31
N ALA A 34 -18.37 -11.38 4.43
CA ALA A 34 -18.25 -10.60 5.67
C ALA A 34 -17.47 -9.28 5.52
N SER A 35 -16.60 -9.16 4.49
CA SER A 35 -15.84 -7.92 4.27
C SER A 35 -16.68 -6.78 3.73
N VAL A 36 -17.86 -7.03 3.15
CA VAL A 36 -18.77 -6.00 2.65
C VAL A 36 -19.84 -5.61 3.68
N GLU A 37 -20.06 -6.41 4.72
CA GLU A 37 -21.05 -6.12 5.77
C GLU A 37 -20.89 -4.73 6.42
N PRO A 38 -19.67 -4.24 6.71
CA PRO A 38 -19.46 -2.89 7.26
C PRO A 38 -19.97 -1.75 6.37
N PHE A 39 -20.34 -2.03 5.11
CA PHE A 39 -20.85 -1.04 4.16
C PHE A 39 -22.39 -1.04 4.01
N ALA A 40 -23.10 -1.86 4.79
CA ALA A 40 -24.56 -1.97 4.72
C ALA A 40 -25.27 -0.64 5.07
N ASP A 41 -24.60 0.27 5.78
CA ASP A 41 -25.06 1.61 6.15
C ASP A 41 -24.74 2.68 5.08
N THR A 42 -24.18 2.28 3.94
CA THR A 42 -23.73 3.18 2.88
C THR A 42 -24.55 3.03 1.60
N ALA A 43 -24.36 3.95 0.63
CA ALA A 43 -24.94 3.85 -0.71
C ALA A 43 -24.14 2.93 -1.66
N ALA A 44 -23.10 2.24 -1.18
CA ALA A 44 -22.29 1.35 -2.02
C ALA A 44 -23.11 0.13 -2.47
N ARG A 45 -22.92 -0.27 -3.72
CA ARG A 45 -23.47 -1.52 -4.27
C ARG A 45 -22.49 -2.66 -4.05
N VAL A 46 -22.96 -3.88 -4.01
CA VAL A 46 -22.11 -5.08 -3.93
C VAL A 46 -22.33 -5.90 -5.20
N ALA A 47 -21.23 -6.19 -5.90
CA ALA A 47 -21.23 -7.03 -7.09
C ALA A 47 -20.98 -8.50 -6.73
N ALA A 48 -21.47 -9.43 -7.57
CA ALA A 48 -21.25 -10.86 -7.40
C ALA A 48 -19.87 -11.31 -7.91
N SER A 49 -19.23 -10.53 -8.81
CA SER A 49 -17.91 -10.85 -9.37
C SER A 49 -17.10 -9.59 -9.66
N PRO A 50 -15.76 -9.72 -9.84
CA PRO A 50 -14.92 -8.61 -10.32
C PRO A 50 -15.36 -8.07 -11.67
N ALA A 51 -15.80 -8.93 -12.60
CA ALA A 51 -16.31 -8.55 -13.91
C ALA A 51 -17.58 -7.70 -13.81
N GLU A 52 -18.55 -8.10 -12.96
CA GLU A 52 -19.78 -7.34 -12.73
C GLU A 52 -19.46 -5.97 -12.10
N LEU A 53 -18.58 -5.92 -11.11
CA LEU A 53 -18.11 -4.66 -10.53
C LEU A 53 -17.52 -3.75 -11.61
N ALA A 54 -16.66 -4.30 -12.47
CA ALA A 54 -15.98 -3.55 -13.52
C ALA A 54 -16.92 -3.03 -14.61
N ALA A 55 -17.95 -3.78 -14.97
CA ALA A 55 -18.95 -3.36 -15.95
C ALA A 55 -19.69 -2.08 -15.54
N ASP A 56 -19.83 -1.83 -14.24
CA ASP A 56 -20.47 -0.63 -13.68
C ASP A 56 -19.46 0.46 -13.28
N SER A 57 -18.18 0.32 -13.66
CA SER A 57 -17.10 1.20 -13.19
C SER A 57 -16.39 1.92 -14.33
N ASP A 58 -15.92 3.13 -14.05
CA ASP A 58 -14.98 3.89 -14.88
C ASP A 58 -13.55 3.78 -14.35
N LEU A 59 -13.42 3.58 -13.03
CA LEU A 59 -12.17 3.35 -12.29
C LEU A 59 -12.35 2.13 -11.38
N VAL A 60 -11.42 1.18 -11.42
CA VAL A 60 -11.37 0.06 -10.48
C VAL A 60 -10.10 0.13 -9.62
N CYS A 61 -10.28 0.24 -8.31
CA CYS A 61 -9.21 0.27 -7.31
C CYS A 61 -8.95 -1.15 -6.77
N LEU A 62 -7.71 -1.61 -6.82
CA LEU A 62 -7.28 -2.93 -6.34
C LEU A 62 -6.40 -2.76 -5.09
N CYS A 63 -6.93 -3.08 -3.91
CA CYS A 63 -6.22 -3.05 -2.62
C CYS A 63 -6.10 -4.46 -2.03
N VAL A 64 -5.55 -5.38 -2.81
CA VAL A 64 -5.33 -6.79 -2.47
C VAL A 64 -3.94 -7.01 -1.88
N VAL A 65 -3.54 -8.28 -1.59
CA VAL A 65 -2.34 -8.54 -0.78
C VAL A 65 -1.04 -8.52 -1.59
N GLY A 66 -1.02 -9.10 -2.79
CA GLY A 66 0.21 -9.28 -3.56
C GLY A 66 0.01 -9.51 -5.06
N ASP A 67 1.11 -9.84 -5.72
CA ASP A 67 1.20 -9.96 -7.18
C ASP A 67 0.18 -10.94 -7.78
N ALA A 68 0.12 -12.14 -7.20
CA ALA A 68 -0.81 -13.18 -7.67
C ALA A 68 -2.27 -12.74 -7.53
N ASP A 69 -2.63 -12.08 -6.42
CA ASP A 69 -4.00 -11.58 -6.23
C ASP A 69 -4.34 -10.47 -7.22
N VAL A 70 -3.38 -9.58 -7.53
CA VAL A 70 -3.59 -8.51 -8.54
C VAL A 70 -3.86 -9.12 -9.90
N LEU A 71 -3.02 -10.06 -10.35
CA LEU A 71 -3.17 -10.70 -11.67
C LEU A 71 -4.45 -11.54 -11.75
N GLU A 72 -4.76 -12.32 -10.71
CA GLU A 72 -5.99 -13.14 -10.66
C GLU A 72 -7.24 -12.27 -10.77
N VAL A 73 -7.33 -11.22 -9.93
CA VAL A 73 -8.52 -10.38 -9.86
C VAL A 73 -8.64 -9.46 -11.09
N ALA A 74 -7.52 -8.97 -11.61
CA ALA A 74 -7.55 -8.06 -12.77
C ALA A 74 -7.73 -8.81 -14.10
N ALA A 75 -6.90 -9.83 -14.36
CA ALA A 75 -6.76 -10.47 -15.67
C ALA A 75 -7.16 -11.96 -15.70
N GLY A 76 -7.51 -12.55 -14.56
CA GLY A 76 -8.00 -13.93 -14.46
C GLY A 76 -9.39 -14.11 -15.08
N GLU A 77 -9.86 -15.35 -15.14
CA GLU A 77 -11.20 -15.67 -15.64
C GLU A 77 -12.28 -14.96 -14.79
N GLY A 78 -13.17 -14.20 -15.43
CA GLY A 78 -14.17 -13.38 -14.73
C GLY A 78 -13.56 -12.20 -13.95
N GLY A 79 -12.32 -11.83 -14.23
CA GLY A 79 -11.63 -10.69 -13.64
C GLY A 79 -12.11 -9.34 -14.17
N VAL A 80 -11.49 -8.27 -13.65
CA VAL A 80 -11.84 -6.87 -13.96
C VAL A 80 -11.81 -6.59 -15.47
N LEU A 81 -10.78 -7.06 -16.17
CA LEU A 81 -10.63 -6.82 -17.61
C LEU A 81 -11.75 -7.47 -18.45
N SER A 82 -12.45 -8.48 -17.95
CA SER A 82 -13.57 -9.08 -18.68
C SER A 82 -14.87 -8.25 -18.61
N GLY A 83 -14.94 -7.26 -17.73
CA GLY A 83 -16.11 -6.38 -17.56
C GLY A 83 -15.85 -4.90 -17.87
N LEU A 84 -14.62 -4.43 -17.63
CA LEU A 84 -14.27 -3.01 -17.75
C LEU A 84 -14.27 -2.55 -19.21
N GLN A 85 -14.99 -1.46 -19.49
CA GLN A 85 -15.14 -0.96 -20.85
C GLN A 85 -13.89 -0.20 -21.31
N PRO A 86 -13.63 -0.09 -22.64
CA PRO A 86 -12.58 0.77 -23.17
C PRO A 86 -12.66 2.21 -22.63
N GLY A 87 -11.52 2.76 -22.25
CA GLY A 87 -11.42 4.04 -21.55
C GLY A 87 -11.48 3.94 -20.02
N GLY A 88 -11.76 2.74 -19.49
CA GLY A 88 -11.69 2.45 -18.06
C GLY A 88 -10.27 2.46 -17.52
N ILE A 89 -10.16 2.59 -16.20
CA ILE A 89 -8.88 2.72 -15.51
C ILE A 89 -8.81 1.67 -14.39
N ILE A 90 -7.65 1.01 -14.25
CA ILE A 90 -7.32 0.15 -13.10
C ILE A 90 -6.25 0.86 -12.28
N ALA A 91 -6.50 1.04 -10.98
CA ALA A 91 -5.53 1.57 -10.01
C ALA A 91 -5.07 0.47 -9.04
N VAL A 92 -3.77 0.16 -9.05
CA VAL A 92 -3.19 -0.87 -8.19
C VAL A 92 -2.65 -0.24 -6.91
N HIS A 93 -3.41 -0.32 -5.82
CA HIS A 93 -2.99 0.15 -4.48
C HIS A 93 -2.21 -0.90 -3.69
N ALA A 94 -2.30 -2.17 -4.07
CA ALA A 94 -1.47 -3.24 -3.52
C ALA A 94 0.02 -2.94 -3.70
N THR A 95 0.86 -3.30 -2.73
CA THR A 95 2.32 -3.26 -2.89
C THR A 95 2.78 -4.55 -3.57
N VAL A 96 3.21 -4.43 -4.82
CA VAL A 96 3.60 -5.54 -5.71
C VAL A 96 4.90 -5.23 -6.45
N HIS A 97 5.42 -6.20 -7.19
CA HIS A 97 6.55 -5.97 -8.08
C HIS A 97 6.16 -4.95 -9.17
N PRO A 98 7.00 -3.96 -9.51
CA PRO A 98 6.66 -2.97 -10.54
C PRO A 98 6.36 -3.60 -11.90
N ASP A 99 6.99 -4.73 -12.25
CA ASP A 99 6.73 -5.43 -13.51
C ASP A 99 5.34 -6.07 -13.55
N THR A 100 4.75 -6.42 -12.41
CA THR A 100 3.36 -6.87 -12.34
C THR A 100 2.41 -5.79 -12.84
N CYS A 101 2.64 -4.53 -12.44
CA CYS A 101 1.85 -3.40 -12.94
C CYS A 101 2.10 -3.12 -14.42
N ARG A 102 3.35 -3.23 -14.90
CA ARG A 102 3.70 -3.06 -16.32
C ARG A 102 3.06 -4.14 -17.19
N GLN A 103 3.17 -5.41 -16.78
CA GLN A 103 2.52 -6.54 -17.47
C GLN A 103 1.00 -6.39 -17.52
N LEU A 104 0.39 -5.97 -16.41
CA LEU A 104 -1.04 -5.69 -16.38
C LEU A 104 -1.40 -4.54 -17.32
N ALA A 105 -0.58 -3.48 -17.37
CA ALA A 105 -0.80 -2.35 -18.28
C ALA A 105 -0.73 -2.76 -19.76
N GLU A 106 0.24 -3.59 -20.13
CA GLU A 106 0.35 -4.14 -21.49
C GLU A 106 -0.88 -4.98 -21.87
N THR A 107 -1.34 -5.84 -20.94
CA THR A 107 -2.52 -6.68 -21.14
C THR A 107 -3.80 -5.83 -21.27
N ALA A 108 -3.95 -4.83 -20.42
CA ALA A 108 -5.11 -3.94 -20.38
C ALA A 108 -5.18 -3.02 -21.60
N ALA A 109 -4.05 -2.55 -22.11
CA ALA A 109 -3.97 -1.68 -23.27
C ALA A 109 -4.57 -2.32 -24.54
N ALA A 110 -4.47 -3.65 -24.70
CA ALA A 110 -5.10 -4.37 -25.80
C ALA A 110 -6.64 -4.27 -25.80
N GLN A 111 -7.25 -3.89 -24.68
CA GLN A 111 -8.68 -3.69 -24.50
C GLN A 111 -9.05 -2.19 -24.34
N GLY A 112 -8.09 -1.28 -24.55
CA GLY A 112 -8.30 0.15 -24.37
C GLY A 112 -8.47 0.59 -22.91
N VAL A 113 -7.97 -0.22 -21.96
CA VAL A 113 -7.97 0.07 -20.52
C VAL A 113 -6.59 0.56 -20.09
N THR A 114 -6.55 1.57 -19.24
CA THR A 114 -5.31 2.14 -18.71
C THR A 114 -5.05 1.65 -17.29
N VAL A 115 -3.78 1.45 -16.94
CA VAL A 115 -3.37 1.06 -15.58
C VAL A 115 -2.51 2.16 -14.97
N VAL A 116 -2.75 2.45 -13.69
CA VAL A 116 -1.86 3.23 -12.83
C VAL A 116 -1.49 2.39 -11.62
N ASP A 117 -0.25 2.43 -11.18
CA ASP A 117 0.13 1.93 -9.87
C ASP A 117 0.07 3.07 -8.85
N ALA A 118 -0.60 2.85 -7.77
CA ALA A 118 -0.89 3.88 -6.78
C ALA A 118 -0.81 3.34 -5.34
N PRO A 119 0.32 2.70 -4.96
CA PRO A 119 0.50 2.22 -3.60
C PRO A 119 0.44 3.36 -2.59
N VAL A 120 0.05 3.02 -1.36
CA VAL A 120 -0.26 3.98 -0.31
C VAL A 120 0.62 3.80 0.92
N SER A 121 0.77 4.86 1.71
CA SER A 121 1.45 4.84 3.00
C SER A 121 0.66 5.62 4.05
N GLY A 122 0.64 5.12 5.30
CA GLY A 122 -0.06 5.72 6.44
C GLY A 122 -0.95 4.75 7.22
N GLY A 123 -1.33 3.62 6.59
CA GLY A 123 -2.18 2.60 7.22
C GLY A 123 -3.65 3.00 7.32
N GLY A 124 -4.46 2.13 7.94
CA GLY A 124 -5.90 2.34 8.11
C GLY A 124 -6.26 3.68 8.77
N PRO A 125 -5.63 4.08 9.88
CA PRO A 125 -5.94 5.36 10.53
C PRO A 125 -5.77 6.58 9.62
N ALA A 126 -4.69 6.62 8.83
CA ALA A 126 -4.49 7.71 7.88
C ALA A 126 -5.52 7.69 6.73
N ALA A 127 -5.98 6.48 6.33
CA ALA A 127 -7.05 6.35 5.36
C ALA A 127 -8.39 6.91 5.89
N GLU A 128 -8.74 6.59 7.14
CA GLU A 128 -9.93 7.11 7.83
C GLU A 128 -9.91 8.64 7.91
N GLU A 129 -8.74 9.23 8.14
CA GLU A 129 -8.57 10.68 8.22
C GLU A 129 -8.45 11.37 6.84
N GLY A 130 -8.39 10.62 5.74
CA GLY A 130 -8.16 11.19 4.41
C GLY A 130 -6.73 11.70 4.19
N LYS A 131 -5.75 11.13 4.91
CA LYS A 131 -4.35 11.58 4.96
C LYS A 131 -3.34 10.55 4.48
N LEU A 132 -3.78 9.57 3.68
CA LEU A 132 -2.81 8.66 3.07
C LEU A 132 -1.87 9.42 2.13
N LEU A 133 -0.60 9.03 2.12
CA LEU A 133 0.28 9.36 1.02
C LEU A 133 0.02 8.36 -0.12
N VAL A 134 -0.33 8.86 -1.31
CA VAL A 134 -0.40 8.05 -2.54
C VAL A 134 0.85 8.33 -3.38
N MET A 135 1.53 7.26 -3.78
CA MET A 135 2.67 7.26 -4.69
C MET A 135 2.19 6.74 -6.04
N ILE A 136 1.96 7.60 -7.03
CA ILE A 136 1.30 7.20 -8.28
C ILE A 136 2.28 7.18 -9.46
N GLY A 137 2.26 6.06 -10.20
CA GLY A 137 2.91 5.90 -11.51
C GLY A 137 1.87 5.70 -12.61
N GLY A 138 2.10 6.33 -13.77
CA GLY A 138 1.23 6.27 -14.94
C GLY A 138 1.30 7.54 -15.77
N ASP A 139 0.60 7.58 -16.90
CA ASP A 139 0.56 8.79 -17.72
C ASP A 139 -0.18 9.93 -17.01
N GLU A 140 0.30 11.17 -17.21
CA GLU A 140 -0.17 12.36 -16.50
C GLU A 140 -1.68 12.58 -16.66
N ALA A 141 -2.22 12.38 -17.86
CA ALA A 141 -3.63 12.59 -18.15
C ALA A 141 -4.54 11.60 -17.40
N THR A 142 -4.09 10.35 -17.25
CA THR A 142 -4.81 9.35 -16.44
C THR A 142 -4.68 9.67 -14.95
N VAL A 143 -3.48 10.08 -14.48
CA VAL A 143 -3.26 10.51 -13.09
C VAL A 143 -4.19 11.66 -12.72
N ASP A 144 -4.32 12.67 -13.56
CA ASP A 144 -5.21 13.81 -13.32
C ASP A 144 -6.68 13.41 -13.25
N LYS A 145 -7.12 12.44 -14.05
CA LYS A 145 -8.50 11.91 -14.00
C LYS A 145 -8.83 11.21 -12.69
N VAL A 146 -7.89 10.45 -12.11
CA VAL A 146 -8.14 9.68 -10.89
C VAL A 146 -7.86 10.47 -9.62
N ARG A 147 -7.07 11.54 -9.68
CA ARG A 147 -6.68 12.38 -8.55
C ARG A 147 -7.87 12.86 -7.70
N PRO A 148 -9.01 13.33 -8.26
CA PRO A 148 -10.16 13.74 -7.44
C PRO A 148 -10.77 12.63 -6.61
N VAL A 149 -10.75 11.37 -7.11
CA VAL A 149 -11.20 10.21 -6.34
C VAL A 149 -10.21 9.91 -5.21
N PHE A 150 -8.92 9.91 -5.52
CA PHE A 150 -7.89 9.62 -4.50
C PHE A 150 -7.83 10.69 -3.41
N ALA A 151 -8.13 11.95 -3.72
CA ALA A 151 -8.20 13.02 -2.75
C ALA A 151 -9.28 12.84 -1.66
N THR A 152 -10.19 11.88 -1.82
CA THR A 152 -11.16 11.55 -0.76
C THR A 152 -10.50 10.86 0.43
N TYR A 153 -9.41 10.13 0.21
CA TYR A 153 -8.71 9.34 1.25
C TYR A 153 -7.22 9.67 1.39
N ALA A 154 -6.69 10.59 0.58
CA ALA A 154 -5.25 10.84 0.52
C ALA A 154 -4.88 12.31 0.33
N ASP A 155 -3.86 12.73 1.07
CA ASP A 155 -3.11 13.97 0.93
C ASP A 155 -1.75 13.78 1.61
N PRO A 156 -0.62 13.84 0.87
CA PRO A 156 -0.46 14.21 -0.54
C PRO A 156 -0.61 13.05 -1.53
N ILE A 157 -0.83 13.40 -2.82
CA ILE A 157 -0.79 12.48 -3.96
C ILE A 157 0.38 12.90 -4.86
N VAL A 158 1.41 12.05 -4.93
CA VAL A 158 2.67 12.37 -5.63
C VAL A 158 2.79 11.54 -6.90
N HIS A 159 2.84 12.21 -8.06
CA HIS A 159 3.11 11.57 -9.35
C HIS A 159 4.62 11.39 -9.53
N LEU A 160 5.05 10.17 -9.88
CA LEU A 160 6.44 9.74 -9.83
C LEU A 160 7.00 9.29 -11.20
N GLY A 161 6.22 9.41 -12.26
CA GLY A 161 6.59 9.00 -13.61
C GLY A 161 5.72 7.85 -14.13
N ASP A 162 6.28 7.04 -15.02
CA ASP A 162 5.56 5.95 -15.71
C ASP A 162 5.10 4.83 -14.76
N VAL A 163 4.26 3.92 -15.28
CA VAL A 163 3.76 2.74 -14.55
C VAL A 163 4.92 1.94 -13.94
N GLY A 164 4.80 1.65 -12.66
CA GLY A 164 5.80 0.98 -11.83
C GLY A 164 6.64 1.93 -10.98
N ALA A 165 6.65 3.25 -11.26
CA ALA A 165 7.42 4.22 -10.48
C ALA A 165 6.86 4.39 -9.05
N GLY A 166 5.55 4.33 -8.88
CA GLY A 166 4.90 4.31 -7.57
C GLY A 166 5.31 3.10 -6.75
N GLN A 167 5.31 1.90 -7.36
CA GLN A 167 5.71 0.65 -6.69
C GLN A 167 7.17 0.70 -6.24
N VAL A 168 8.10 1.10 -7.12
CA VAL A 168 9.52 1.23 -6.75
C VAL A 168 9.67 2.19 -5.57
N THR A 169 9.00 3.35 -5.62
CA THR A 169 9.06 4.33 -4.53
C THR A 169 8.47 3.79 -3.22
N LYS A 170 7.35 3.06 -3.30
CA LYS A 170 6.74 2.41 -2.13
C LYS A 170 7.67 1.36 -1.52
N LEU A 171 8.31 0.54 -2.33
CA LEU A 171 9.25 -0.48 -1.86
C LEU A 171 10.48 0.15 -1.20
N LEU A 172 11.01 1.25 -1.75
CA LEU A 172 12.09 2.02 -1.12
C LEU A 172 11.65 2.67 0.20
N ASN A 173 10.42 3.23 0.26
CA ASN A 173 9.86 3.72 1.51
C ASN A 173 9.78 2.62 2.58
N ASN A 174 9.31 1.42 2.20
CA ASN A 174 9.16 0.32 3.14
C ASN A 174 10.52 -0.29 3.54
N LEU A 175 11.50 -0.31 2.64
CA LEU A 175 12.89 -0.67 2.96
C LEU A 175 13.46 0.25 4.05
N LEU A 176 13.35 1.58 3.87
CA LEU A 176 13.84 2.54 4.84
C LEU A 176 13.05 2.48 6.16
N PHE A 177 11.73 2.33 6.09
CA PHE A 177 10.90 2.13 7.28
C PHE A 177 11.34 0.91 8.08
N THR A 178 11.58 -0.22 7.40
CA THR A 178 12.04 -1.47 8.04
C THR A 178 13.43 -1.29 8.65
N ALA A 179 14.37 -0.65 7.94
CA ALA A 179 15.69 -0.33 8.48
C ALA A 179 15.60 0.54 9.75
N ASN A 180 14.72 1.52 9.73
CA ASN A 180 14.51 2.41 10.87
C ASN A 180 13.89 1.69 12.09
N ILE A 181 13.15 0.59 11.93
CA ILE A 181 12.69 -0.25 13.05
C ILE A 181 13.89 -0.81 13.82
N ALA A 182 14.89 -1.38 13.12
CA ALA A 182 16.07 -1.95 13.78
C ALA A 182 16.87 -0.87 14.50
N THR A 183 17.15 0.24 13.84
CA THR A 183 17.94 1.33 14.42
C THR A 183 17.25 1.98 15.61
N ALA A 184 15.91 2.18 15.54
CA ALA A 184 15.12 2.69 16.66
C ALA A 184 15.14 1.71 17.85
N LYS A 185 14.84 0.43 17.62
CA LYS A 185 14.84 -0.60 18.67
C LYS A 185 16.20 -0.68 19.38
N THR A 186 17.27 -0.80 18.62
CA THR A 186 18.61 -0.95 19.19
C THR A 186 19.11 0.31 19.88
N ALA A 187 18.70 1.51 19.43
CA ALA A 187 19.00 2.76 20.12
C ALA A 187 18.31 2.85 21.49
N LEU A 188 17.03 2.42 21.57
CA LEU A 188 16.29 2.38 22.84
C LEU A 188 16.89 1.36 23.81
N ASP A 189 17.28 0.17 23.32
CA ASP A 189 17.92 -0.86 24.13
C ASP A 189 19.29 -0.40 24.68
N LEU A 190 20.08 0.27 23.83
CA LEU A 190 21.36 0.84 24.24
C LEU A 190 21.17 1.93 25.31
N GLY A 191 20.18 2.80 25.14
CA GLY A 191 19.83 3.81 26.15
C GLY A 191 19.48 3.19 27.50
N ALA A 192 18.66 2.15 27.49
CA ALA A 192 18.32 1.39 28.70
C ALA A 192 19.56 0.78 29.38
N ALA A 193 20.47 0.19 28.59
CA ALA A 193 21.73 -0.36 29.08
C ALA A 193 22.67 0.72 29.68
N LEU A 194 22.54 1.97 29.21
CA LEU A 194 23.27 3.13 29.74
C LEU A 194 22.53 3.84 30.88
N GLY A 195 21.42 3.29 31.39
CA GLY A 195 20.68 3.79 32.52
C GLY A 195 19.69 4.93 32.19
N ILE A 196 19.36 5.13 30.92
CA ILE A 196 18.34 6.09 30.48
C ILE A 196 17.00 5.37 30.35
N ALA A 197 15.96 5.88 31.02
CA ALA A 197 14.63 5.32 30.91
C ALA A 197 14.12 5.41 29.44
N PRO A 198 13.59 4.31 28.86
CA PRO A 198 13.15 4.28 27.46
C PRO A 198 12.13 5.37 27.10
N GLU A 199 11.24 5.72 28.04
CA GLU A 199 10.21 6.75 27.87
C GLU A 199 10.86 8.13 27.69
N ASN A 200 11.85 8.46 28.51
CA ASN A 200 12.57 9.74 28.45
C ASN A 200 13.40 9.83 27.16
N LEU A 201 14.07 8.74 26.80
CA LEU A 201 14.84 8.68 25.55
C LEU A 201 13.93 8.82 24.34
N SER A 202 12.81 8.12 24.32
CA SER A 202 11.80 8.21 23.25
C SER A 202 11.25 9.63 23.10
N GLU A 203 10.94 10.32 24.22
CA GLU A 203 10.45 11.69 24.18
C GLU A 203 11.47 12.64 23.54
N VAL A 204 12.74 12.50 23.90
CA VAL A 204 13.82 13.33 23.31
C VAL A 204 14.00 13.04 21.83
N ILE A 205 14.13 11.75 21.44
CA ILE A 205 14.46 11.40 20.06
C ILE A 205 13.28 11.73 19.12
N THR A 206 12.03 11.52 19.53
CA THR A 206 10.85 11.84 18.70
C THR A 206 10.69 13.34 18.43
N ARG A 207 11.27 14.20 19.28
CA ARG A 207 11.29 15.67 19.08
C ARG A 207 12.61 16.16 18.45
N GLY A 208 13.61 15.30 18.41
CA GLY A 208 14.95 15.62 17.93
C GLY A 208 15.14 15.33 16.44
N SER A 209 16.36 15.60 15.96
CA SER A 209 16.76 15.38 14.56
C SER A 209 16.81 13.91 14.13
N ALA A 210 16.76 12.97 15.08
CA ALA A 210 16.76 11.52 14.82
C ALA A 210 15.34 10.92 14.73
N ASN A 211 14.29 11.74 14.72
CA ASN A 211 12.92 11.28 14.63
C ASN A 211 12.66 10.50 13.32
N SER A 212 11.84 9.47 13.43
CA SER A 212 11.29 8.73 12.29
C SER A 212 9.91 8.15 12.65
N PHE A 213 9.08 7.88 11.66
CA PHE A 213 7.79 7.20 11.86
C PHE A 213 7.97 5.83 12.53
N ALA A 214 9.03 5.09 12.16
CA ALA A 214 9.37 3.80 12.76
C ALA A 214 9.69 3.93 14.26
N LEU A 215 10.45 4.95 14.66
CA LEU A 215 10.73 5.22 16.06
C LEU A 215 9.43 5.44 16.85
N GLY A 216 8.52 6.27 16.35
CA GLY A 216 7.21 6.48 16.98
C GLY A 216 6.41 5.19 17.11
N SER A 217 6.48 4.31 16.11
CA SER A 217 5.81 3.00 16.13
C SER A 217 6.41 2.07 17.18
N VAL A 218 7.74 2.03 17.33
CA VAL A 218 8.44 1.23 18.35
C VAL A 218 8.23 1.81 19.75
N ALA A 219 8.37 3.12 19.90
CA ALA A 219 8.24 3.82 21.18
C ALA A 219 6.84 3.71 21.78
N ARG A 220 5.78 3.73 20.94
CA ARG A 220 4.37 3.58 21.39
C ARG A 220 4.15 2.32 22.22
N PHE A 221 4.94 1.26 21.99
CA PHE A 221 4.85 -0.03 22.69
C PHE A 221 6.02 -0.25 23.65
N GLY A 222 6.61 0.83 24.19
CA GLY A 222 7.70 0.75 25.17
C GLY A 222 8.96 0.08 24.64
N GLY A 223 9.18 0.11 23.32
CA GLY A 223 10.30 -0.57 22.66
C GLY A 223 10.03 -2.03 22.27
N SER A 224 8.85 -2.60 22.59
CA SER A 224 8.48 -3.94 22.12
C SER A 224 8.15 -3.95 20.61
N LEU A 225 8.54 -5.03 19.92
CA LEU A 225 8.18 -5.29 18.52
C LEU A 225 7.02 -6.29 18.37
N ASP A 226 6.42 -6.78 19.44
CA ASP A 226 5.45 -7.89 19.39
C ASP A 226 4.23 -7.58 18.51
N ILE A 227 3.71 -6.36 18.56
CA ILE A 227 2.60 -5.94 17.71
C ILE A 227 3.06 -5.83 16.25
N LEU A 228 4.23 -5.24 15.98
CA LEU A 228 4.77 -5.16 14.63
C LEU A 228 5.06 -6.54 14.04
N LYS A 229 5.53 -7.50 14.85
CA LYS A 229 5.69 -8.90 14.44
C LYS A 229 4.38 -9.49 13.92
N GLN A 230 3.29 -9.28 14.64
CA GLN A 230 1.99 -9.86 14.28
C GLN A 230 1.35 -9.21 13.06
N VAL A 231 1.45 -7.88 12.93
CA VAL A 231 0.67 -7.15 11.92
C VAL A 231 1.47 -6.77 10.67
N ALA A 232 2.79 -6.71 10.75
CA ALA A 232 3.61 -6.14 9.69
C ALA A 232 4.78 -7.02 9.22
N ALA A 233 5.30 -7.95 10.04
CA ALA A 233 6.52 -8.68 9.71
C ALA A 233 6.46 -9.38 8.34
N GLY A 234 5.37 -10.10 8.04
CA GLY A 234 5.21 -10.79 6.77
C GLY A 234 5.14 -9.84 5.56
N LEU A 235 4.48 -8.70 5.71
CA LEU A 235 4.39 -7.68 4.66
C LEU A 235 5.74 -7.01 4.43
N LEU A 236 6.46 -6.65 5.49
CA LEU A 236 7.79 -6.04 5.41
C LEU A 236 8.82 -6.99 4.84
N HIS A 237 8.77 -8.28 5.22
CA HIS A 237 9.62 -9.32 4.62
C HIS A 237 9.41 -9.39 3.10
N LYS A 238 8.16 -9.45 2.65
CA LYS A 238 7.81 -9.45 1.23
C LYS A 238 8.38 -8.22 0.53
N ASP A 239 8.13 -7.03 1.06
CA ASP A 239 8.52 -5.77 0.43
C ASP A 239 10.04 -5.59 0.37
N VAL A 240 10.76 -5.93 1.46
CA VAL A 240 12.24 -5.91 1.48
C VAL A 240 12.83 -6.93 0.51
N SER A 241 12.22 -8.13 0.40
CA SER A 241 12.65 -9.15 -0.56
C SER A 241 12.46 -8.68 -2.00
N LEU A 242 11.33 -8.04 -2.32
CA LEU A 242 11.06 -7.49 -3.64
C LEU A 242 12.11 -6.43 -4.02
N ILE A 243 12.36 -5.44 -3.18
CA ILE A 243 13.30 -4.37 -3.52
C ILE A 243 14.75 -4.87 -3.57
N ALA A 244 15.12 -5.86 -2.76
CA ALA A 244 16.44 -6.47 -2.82
C ALA A 244 16.66 -7.19 -4.17
N GLY A 245 15.68 -7.96 -4.64
CA GLY A 245 15.72 -8.61 -5.96
C GLY A 245 15.74 -7.61 -7.12
N ILE A 246 14.96 -6.52 -7.04
CA ILE A 246 14.98 -5.44 -8.04
C ILE A 246 16.36 -4.79 -8.10
N ALA A 247 16.97 -4.51 -6.94
CA ALA A 247 18.30 -3.92 -6.87
C ALA A 247 19.37 -4.85 -7.45
N GLU A 248 19.32 -6.15 -7.14
CA GLU A 248 20.22 -7.16 -7.70
C GLU A 248 20.12 -7.23 -9.21
N ASN A 249 18.90 -7.32 -9.76
CA ASN A 249 18.65 -7.34 -11.20
C ASN A 249 19.14 -6.08 -11.92
N ALA A 250 19.10 -4.93 -11.24
CA ALA A 250 19.59 -3.65 -11.74
C ALA A 250 21.11 -3.46 -11.56
N GLY A 251 21.81 -4.40 -10.91
CA GLY A 251 23.22 -4.26 -10.55
C GLY A 251 23.48 -3.15 -9.51
N ALA A 252 22.42 -2.72 -8.80
CA ALA A 252 22.52 -1.72 -7.75
C ALA A 252 22.88 -2.35 -6.39
N ARG A 253 23.60 -1.59 -5.55
CA ARG A 253 23.98 -2.03 -4.20
C ARG A 253 23.13 -1.30 -3.16
N PRO A 254 22.22 -1.99 -2.45
CA PRO A 254 21.38 -1.35 -1.43
C PRO A 254 22.18 -0.85 -0.20
N GLY A 255 23.34 -1.46 0.08
CA GLY A 255 24.25 -1.05 1.17
C GLY A 255 23.58 -1.12 2.56
N ALA A 256 23.98 -0.19 3.42
CA ALA A 256 23.60 -0.18 4.84
C ALA A 256 22.07 -0.19 5.10
N VAL A 257 21.26 0.33 4.18
CA VAL A 257 19.80 0.33 4.37
C VAL A 257 19.23 -1.09 4.32
N LEU A 258 19.75 -1.96 3.45
CA LEU A 258 19.32 -3.36 3.40
C LEU A 258 19.84 -4.15 4.60
N ASP A 259 21.10 -3.92 5.02
CA ASP A 259 21.67 -4.56 6.22
C ASP A 259 20.83 -4.26 7.47
N ALA A 260 20.42 -3.00 7.64
CA ALA A 260 19.56 -2.58 8.74
C ALA A 260 18.13 -3.14 8.63
N ALA A 261 17.55 -3.20 7.42
CA ALA A 261 16.26 -3.83 7.21
C ALA A 261 16.28 -5.33 7.53
N ASP A 262 17.33 -6.05 7.12
CA ASP A 262 17.52 -7.44 7.48
C ASP A 262 17.69 -7.65 8.99
N ALA A 263 18.35 -6.72 9.68
CA ALA A 263 18.42 -6.73 11.14
C ALA A 263 17.03 -6.58 11.77
N ALA A 264 16.18 -5.69 11.24
CA ALA A 264 14.81 -5.54 11.71
C ALA A 264 13.99 -6.82 11.52
N LEU A 265 14.09 -7.44 10.35
CA LEU A 265 13.38 -8.69 10.06
C LEU A 265 13.83 -9.83 11.00
N ARG A 266 15.12 -9.92 11.32
CA ARG A 266 15.63 -10.87 12.35
C ARG A 266 15.07 -10.57 13.73
N LEU A 267 15.02 -9.30 14.16
CA LEU A 267 14.41 -8.89 15.43
C LEU A 267 12.90 -9.19 15.50
N MET A 268 12.25 -9.28 14.35
CA MET A 268 10.84 -9.66 14.23
C MET A 268 10.62 -11.16 14.00
N ASP A 269 11.64 -12.01 14.11
CA ASP A 269 11.60 -13.46 13.89
C ASP A 269 11.13 -13.86 12.48
N ASN A 270 11.38 -13.01 11.50
CA ASN A 270 10.97 -13.23 10.10
C ASN A 270 12.09 -12.85 9.10
N PRO A 271 13.28 -13.50 9.18
CA PRO A 271 14.42 -13.21 8.30
C PRO A 271 14.09 -13.57 6.84
N ARG A 272 14.72 -12.85 5.90
CA ARG A 272 14.71 -13.20 4.46
C ARG A 272 15.61 -14.40 4.22
#